data_6ad2ec24c3efb9fb5aabe41bdbac5ce5
#
_entry.id   6ad2ec24c3efb9fb5aabe41bdbac5ce5
#
_cell.length_a   1.000
_cell.length_b   1.000
_cell.length_c   1.000
_cell.angle_alpha   90.00
_cell.angle_beta   90.00
_cell.angle_gamma   90.00
#
_symmetry.space_group_name_H-M   'P 1'
#
loop_
_entity.id
_entity.type
_entity.pdbx_description
1 polymer ?
#
loop_
_entity_poly.entity_id
_entity_poly.type
_entity_poly.pdbx_seq_one_letter_code
_entity_poly.pdbx_strand_id
1 'polypeptide(L)'
;QLSHLGEELSKFGTRVLMTYGGGSIKKNGLYDRIMEEMKKAGLEVFELSGIEPNPRIDSVRKGAQICKENNIDVLLAVGGGSTIDATKIMAAAACVEHDAWDFMNEKKAPINKALPIVTILTLSATGSEMDTAAVISNPETDDKIGRLDPNLLPKVSFLDPSLTYSVSQYQTACGSVDIMSHIMEVYFNMNKDLFMLDAFMEGMLRTVVKFAPVAMET
;
A
#
# COMPACT_ATOMS: atom_id res chain seq x y z
N GLN A 1 9.35 -6.25 -14.92
CA GLN A 1 8.54 -5.04 -14.64
C GLN A 1 9.36 -3.96 -13.92
N LEU A 2 10.20 -4.31 -12.94
CA LEU A 2 11.02 -3.34 -12.19
C LEU A 2 11.97 -2.49 -13.05
N SER A 3 12.36 -2.95 -14.23
CA SER A 3 13.18 -2.17 -15.17
C SER A 3 12.53 -0.85 -15.64
N HIS A 4 11.23 -0.70 -15.47
CA HIS A 4 10.49 0.53 -15.79
C HIS A 4 10.32 1.46 -14.56
N LEU A 5 10.80 1.05 -13.37
CA LEU A 5 10.56 1.79 -12.14
C LEU A 5 11.09 3.22 -12.20
N GLY A 6 12.32 3.39 -12.66
CA GLY A 6 12.95 4.71 -12.80
C GLY A 6 12.19 5.61 -13.75
N GLU A 7 11.75 5.08 -14.90
CA GLU A 7 10.94 5.81 -15.88
C GLU A 7 9.60 6.27 -15.28
N GLU A 8 8.89 5.36 -14.60
CA GLU A 8 7.58 5.68 -13.99
C GLU A 8 7.69 6.73 -12.88
N LEU A 9 8.69 6.60 -12.00
CA LEU A 9 8.92 7.58 -10.92
C LEU A 9 9.29 8.96 -11.48
N SER A 10 10.16 9.01 -12.52
CA SER A 10 10.62 10.26 -13.14
C SER A 10 9.50 11.11 -13.74
N LYS A 11 8.33 10.51 -14.03
CA LYS A 11 7.14 11.25 -14.50
C LYS A 11 6.58 12.21 -13.45
N PHE A 12 6.88 11.96 -12.17
CA PHE A 12 6.37 12.73 -11.04
C PHE A 12 7.40 13.67 -10.42
N GLY A 13 8.68 13.44 -10.66
CA GLY A 13 9.78 14.26 -10.14
C GLY A 13 11.06 13.45 -9.91
N THR A 14 12.01 14.03 -9.19
CA THR A 14 13.33 13.43 -8.97
C THR A 14 13.62 13.05 -7.52
N ARG A 15 12.81 13.55 -6.58
CA ARG A 15 13.01 13.32 -5.13
C ARG A 15 11.98 12.31 -4.63
N VAL A 16 12.44 11.12 -4.28
CA VAL A 16 11.60 9.96 -3.95
C VAL A 16 11.72 9.63 -2.46
N LEU A 17 10.59 9.54 -1.74
CA LEU A 17 10.56 8.89 -0.43
C LEU A 17 10.18 7.42 -0.61
N MET A 18 11.12 6.50 -0.41
CA MET A 18 10.86 5.07 -0.39
C MET A 18 10.47 4.62 1.02
N THR A 19 9.28 4.04 1.15
CA THR A 19 8.73 3.51 2.40
C THR A 19 8.67 1.99 2.38
N TYR A 20 9.03 1.32 3.46
CA TYR A 20 8.99 -0.15 3.57
C TYR A 20 8.94 -0.63 5.02
N GLY A 21 8.60 -1.91 5.22
CA GLY A 21 8.46 -2.52 6.52
C GLY A 21 9.79 -2.92 7.18
N GLY A 22 9.82 -4.07 7.86
CA GLY A 22 10.90 -4.53 8.73
C GLY A 22 12.18 -5.05 8.03
N GLY A 23 12.36 -4.85 6.73
CA GLY A 23 13.61 -5.16 6.02
C GLY A 23 13.61 -6.51 5.28
N SER A 24 12.49 -7.16 5.07
CA SER A 24 12.38 -8.37 4.22
C SER A 24 12.92 -8.13 2.81
N ILE A 25 12.66 -6.94 2.25
CA ILE A 25 13.12 -6.53 0.92
C ILE A 25 14.65 -6.46 0.81
N LYS A 26 15.36 -6.21 1.93
CA LYS A 26 16.84 -6.24 1.98
C LYS A 26 17.36 -7.68 1.98
N LYS A 27 16.66 -8.57 2.66
CA LYS A 27 17.04 -9.99 2.75
C LYS A 27 16.89 -10.75 1.43
N ASN A 28 15.87 -10.41 0.64
CA ASN A 28 15.59 -11.07 -0.64
C ASN A 28 16.18 -10.34 -1.87
N GLY A 29 16.98 -9.29 -1.66
CA GLY A 29 17.68 -8.55 -2.71
C GLY A 29 16.79 -7.58 -3.52
N LEU A 30 15.50 -7.45 -3.18
CA LEU A 30 14.60 -6.51 -3.87
C LEU A 30 15.04 -5.06 -3.66
N TYR A 31 15.51 -4.73 -2.45
CA TYR A 31 16.03 -3.40 -2.12
C TYR A 31 17.14 -2.96 -3.08
N ASP A 32 18.15 -3.81 -3.28
CA ASP A 32 19.30 -3.47 -4.13
C ASP A 32 18.86 -3.26 -5.59
N ARG A 33 17.96 -4.09 -6.09
CA ARG A 33 17.37 -3.95 -7.43
C ARG A 33 16.61 -2.63 -7.60
N ILE A 34 15.82 -2.22 -6.61
CA ILE A 34 15.09 -0.95 -6.61
C ILE A 34 16.07 0.22 -6.61
N MET A 35 17.07 0.20 -5.72
CA MET A 35 18.08 1.27 -5.62
C MET A 35 18.89 1.40 -6.90
N GLU A 36 19.22 0.28 -7.57
CA GLU A 36 19.90 0.28 -8.86
C GLU A 36 19.07 0.98 -9.95
N GLU A 37 17.77 0.66 -10.07
CA GLU A 37 16.90 1.28 -11.07
C GLU A 37 16.68 2.77 -10.79
N MET A 38 16.51 3.18 -9.53
CA MET A 38 16.38 4.59 -9.17
C MET A 38 17.68 5.36 -9.45
N LYS A 39 18.86 4.76 -9.17
CA LYS A 39 20.17 5.34 -9.48
C LYS A 39 20.38 5.51 -10.98
N LYS A 40 20.02 4.51 -11.81
CA LYS A 40 20.09 4.61 -13.29
C LYS A 40 19.26 5.78 -13.81
N ALA A 41 18.12 6.06 -13.17
CA ALA A 41 17.23 7.17 -13.52
C ALA A 41 17.67 8.53 -12.93
N GLY A 42 18.74 8.58 -12.14
CA GLY A 42 19.22 9.81 -11.52
C GLY A 42 18.32 10.36 -10.42
N LEU A 43 17.53 9.50 -9.77
CA LEU A 43 16.64 9.89 -8.69
C LEU A 43 17.36 10.03 -7.35
N GLU A 44 17.00 11.05 -6.58
CA GLU A 44 17.42 11.26 -5.20
C GLU A 44 16.48 10.51 -4.27
N VAL A 45 17.01 9.57 -3.46
CA VAL A 45 16.19 8.67 -2.65
C VAL A 45 16.33 8.99 -1.18
N PHE A 46 15.20 9.20 -0.54
CA PHE A 46 15.04 9.26 0.90
C PHE A 46 14.33 8.00 1.38
N GLU A 47 14.61 7.56 2.60
CA GLU A 47 14.07 6.28 3.09
C GLU A 47 13.31 6.43 4.41
N LEU A 48 12.21 5.72 4.53
CA LEU A 48 11.54 5.47 5.79
C LEU A 48 11.25 3.98 5.91
N SER A 49 12.01 3.30 6.76
CA SER A 49 11.84 1.88 7.08
C SER A 49 11.07 1.69 8.38
N GLY A 50 10.65 0.45 8.64
CA GLY A 50 10.05 0.06 9.89
C GLY A 50 8.55 0.32 9.97
N ILE A 51 7.86 0.43 8.84
CA ILE A 51 6.39 0.48 8.83
C ILE A 51 5.87 -0.85 9.40
N GLU A 52 5.11 -0.77 10.47
CA GLU A 52 4.57 -1.92 11.19
C GLU A 52 3.33 -2.50 10.49
N PRO A 53 3.01 -3.79 10.71
CA PRO A 53 1.67 -4.30 10.48
C PRO A 53 0.64 -3.48 11.28
N ASN A 54 -0.52 -3.17 10.70
CA ASN A 54 -1.46 -2.18 11.24
C ASN A 54 -0.76 -0.82 11.47
N PRO A 55 -0.46 -0.08 10.41
CA PRO A 55 0.47 1.04 10.45
C PRO A 55 -0.01 2.12 11.42
N ARG A 56 0.94 2.68 12.18
CA ARG A 56 0.66 3.65 13.23
C ARG A 56 0.79 5.08 12.72
N ILE A 57 0.00 5.95 13.33
CA ILE A 57 0.00 7.38 13.01
C ILE A 57 1.38 8.03 13.19
N ASP A 58 2.21 7.54 14.10
CA ASP A 58 3.56 8.07 14.33
C ASP A 58 4.47 7.85 13.12
N SER A 59 4.40 6.68 12.48
CA SER A 59 5.12 6.40 11.23
C SER A 59 4.63 7.33 10.11
N VAL A 60 3.33 7.62 10.06
CA VAL A 60 2.74 8.54 9.09
C VAL A 60 3.23 9.97 9.32
N ARG A 61 3.19 10.48 10.55
CA ARG A 61 3.70 11.81 10.93
C ARG A 61 5.17 11.97 10.52
N LYS A 62 6.00 10.97 10.84
CA LYS A 62 7.42 10.97 10.47
C LYS A 62 7.64 11.02 8.95
N GLY A 63 6.89 10.21 8.19
CA GLY A 63 6.98 10.21 6.73
C GLY A 63 6.56 11.53 6.12
N ALA A 64 5.46 12.13 6.59
CA ALA A 64 4.99 13.44 6.16
C ALA A 64 6.02 14.55 6.44
N GLN A 65 6.68 14.49 7.59
CA GLN A 65 7.77 15.42 7.95
C GLN A 65 8.94 15.29 6.99
N ILE A 66 9.41 14.06 6.71
CA ILE A 66 10.49 13.81 5.73
C ILE A 66 10.11 14.39 4.36
N CYS A 67 8.85 14.21 3.94
CA CYS A 67 8.37 14.76 2.67
C CYS A 67 8.49 16.28 2.61
N LYS A 68 8.07 16.98 3.67
CA LYS A 68 8.12 18.45 3.75
C LYS A 68 9.55 18.98 3.80
N GLU A 69 10.38 18.43 4.68
CA GLU A 69 11.77 18.87 4.89
C GLU A 69 12.65 18.68 3.65
N ASN A 70 12.36 17.66 2.85
CA ASN A 70 13.16 17.31 1.70
C ASN A 70 12.49 17.61 0.37
N ASN A 71 11.34 18.29 0.34
CA ASN A 71 10.59 18.62 -0.87
C ASN A 71 10.40 17.39 -1.77
N ILE A 72 9.87 16.30 -1.20
CA ILE A 72 9.64 15.05 -1.92
C ILE A 72 8.58 15.25 -3.02
N ASP A 73 8.87 14.73 -4.21
CA ASP A 73 7.99 14.81 -5.37
C ASP A 73 7.01 13.62 -5.45
N VAL A 74 7.47 12.43 -5.06
CA VAL A 74 6.73 11.16 -5.18
C VAL A 74 7.09 10.20 -4.05
N LEU A 75 6.11 9.42 -3.58
CA LEU A 75 6.33 8.36 -2.61
C LEU A 75 6.31 6.99 -3.30
N LEU A 76 7.28 6.13 -2.94
CA LEU A 76 7.36 4.74 -3.38
C LEU A 76 7.11 3.81 -2.20
N ALA A 77 5.94 3.15 -2.17
CA ALA A 77 5.63 2.14 -1.17
C ALA A 77 6.11 0.76 -1.63
N VAL A 78 6.99 0.12 -0.86
CA VAL A 78 7.50 -1.23 -1.15
C VAL A 78 7.08 -2.17 -0.03
N GLY A 79 5.99 -2.92 -0.26
CA GLY A 79 5.44 -3.77 0.79
C GLY A 79 4.04 -4.30 0.48
N GLY A 80 3.36 -4.74 1.52
CA GLY A 80 1.93 -5.09 1.50
C GLY A 80 1.04 -3.91 1.90
N GLY A 81 -0.24 -4.19 2.14
CA GLY A 81 -1.27 -3.18 2.45
C GLY A 81 -0.88 -2.18 3.53
N SER A 82 -0.30 -2.63 4.66
CA SER A 82 0.11 -1.75 5.76
C SER A 82 1.12 -0.67 5.33
N THR A 83 2.11 -1.03 4.51
CA THR A 83 3.08 -0.07 3.97
C THR A 83 2.41 0.91 3.01
N ILE A 84 1.50 0.42 2.17
CA ILE A 84 0.78 1.23 1.18
C ILE A 84 -0.16 2.19 1.88
N ASP A 85 -0.93 1.73 2.86
CA ASP A 85 -1.86 2.57 3.65
C ASP A 85 -1.15 3.72 4.36
N ALA A 86 -0.03 3.40 5.07
CA ALA A 86 0.79 4.43 5.69
C ALA A 86 1.26 5.47 4.67
N THR A 87 1.75 5.01 3.52
CA THR A 87 2.27 5.88 2.46
C THR A 87 1.18 6.78 1.86
N LYS A 88 -0.04 6.27 1.70
CA LYS A 88 -1.19 7.07 1.25
C LYS A 88 -1.46 8.26 2.16
N ILE A 89 -1.53 8.01 3.46
CA ILE A 89 -1.80 9.11 4.42
C ILE A 89 -0.58 10.01 4.58
N MET A 90 0.67 9.49 4.49
CA MET A 90 1.88 10.33 4.42
C MET A 90 1.82 11.32 3.25
N ALA A 91 1.43 10.82 2.05
CA ALA A 91 1.34 11.62 0.85
C ALA A 91 0.31 12.78 0.97
N ALA A 92 -0.82 12.53 1.63
CA ALA A 92 -1.81 13.55 1.93
C ALA A 92 -1.31 14.52 3.01
N ALA A 93 -0.72 14.01 4.09
CA ALA A 93 -0.23 14.81 5.22
C ALA A 93 0.96 15.70 4.84
N ALA A 94 1.74 15.32 3.85
CA ALA A 94 2.79 16.16 3.28
C ALA A 94 2.26 17.46 2.63
N CYS A 95 0.98 17.50 2.26
CA CYS A 95 0.36 18.62 1.57
C CYS A 95 -0.40 19.58 2.48
N VAL A 96 -0.40 19.38 3.82
CA VAL A 96 -1.17 20.16 4.79
C VAL A 96 -0.33 20.50 6.02
N GLU A 97 -0.77 21.50 6.79
CA GLU A 97 -0.07 21.91 8.03
C GLU A 97 -0.69 21.33 9.30
N HIS A 98 -1.94 20.85 9.24
CA HIS A 98 -2.58 20.19 10.38
C HIS A 98 -2.03 18.76 10.60
N ASP A 99 -2.33 18.18 11.76
CA ASP A 99 -1.90 16.82 12.08
C ASP A 99 -2.52 15.77 11.11
N ALA A 100 -1.75 14.75 10.77
CA ALA A 100 -2.20 13.66 9.88
C ALA A 100 -3.42 12.91 10.46
N TRP A 101 -3.55 12.84 11.80
CA TRP A 101 -4.69 12.19 12.44
C TRP A 101 -6.01 12.95 12.23
N ASP A 102 -5.97 14.23 11.88
CA ASP A 102 -7.16 15.01 11.55
C ASP A 102 -7.90 14.50 10.30
N PHE A 103 -7.23 13.76 9.42
CA PHE A 103 -7.88 13.04 8.33
C PHE A 103 -8.70 11.84 8.82
N MET A 104 -8.27 11.20 9.89
CA MET A 104 -8.78 9.93 10.37
C MET A 104 -9.85 10.07 11.45
N ASN A 105 -9.70 11.07 12.34
CA ASN A 105 -10.55 11.29 13.51
C ASN A 105 -11.92 11.93 13.15
N GLU A 106 -12.67 12.34 14.16
CA GLU A 106 -13.98 12.97 13.99
C GLU A 106 -13.98 14.25 13.15
N LYS A 107 -12.84 14.93 13.06
CA LYS A 107 -12.69 16.14 12.22
C LYS A 107 -12.86 15.83 10.74
N LYS A 108 -12.47 14.62 10.31
CA LYS A 108 -12.53 14.19 8.92
C LYS A 108 -12.06 15.25 7.94
N ALA A 109 -10.90 15.87 8.24
CA ALA A 109 -10.34 16.92 7.41
C ALA A 109 -10.33 16.50 5.93
N PRO A 110 -10.66 17.39 4.99
CA PRO A 110 -10.70 17.03 3.56
C PRO A 110 -9.29 16.77 3.02
N ILE A 111 -9.15 15.74 2.20
CA ILE A 111 -7.91 15.47 1.46
C ILE A 111 -8.03 16.13 0.10
N ASN A 112 -7.64 17.39 -0.01
CA ASN A 112 -7.73 18.14 -1.27
C ASN A 112 -6.59 17.81 -2.25
N LYS A 113 -5.47 17.28 -1.74
CA LYS A 113 -4.27 16.93 -2.50
C LYS A 113 -3.47 15.88 -1.76
N ALA A 114 -2.80 15.02 -2.50
CA ALA A 114 -1.73 14.15 -2.01
C ALA A 114 -0.58 14.16 -3.01
N LEU A 115 0.64 13.90 -2.55
CA LEU A 115 1.78 13.63 -3.44
C LEU A 115 1.51 12.36 -4.25
N PRO A 116 2.03 12.21 -5.46
CA PRO A 116 1.92 11.00 -6.24
C PRO A 116 2.44 9.77 -5.47
N ILE A 117 1.77 8.64 -5.62
CA ILE A 117 2.10 7.38 -4.96
C ILE A 117 2.36 6.33 -6.03
N VAL A 118 3.49 5.65 -5.93
CA VAL A 118 3.85 4.47 -6.70
C VAL A 118 4.02 3.30 -5.73
N THR A 119 3.57 2.11 -6.12
CA THR A 119 3.65 0.93 -5.25
C THR A 119 4.39 -0.22 -5.91
N ILE A 120 5.13 -0.99 -5.11
CA ILE A 120 5.67 -2.31 -5.46
C ILE A 120 5.08 -3.29 -4.46
N LEU A 121 4.12 -4.10 -4.91
CA LEU A 121 3.43 -5.05 -4.06
C LEU A 121 4.32 -6.27 -3.77
N THR A 122 4.46 -6.63 -2.49
CA THR A 122 5.23 -7.81 -2.05
C THR A 122 4.39 -8.84 -1.33
N LEU A 123 3.11 -8.55 -1.07
CA LEU A 123 2.15 -9.46 -0.45
C LEU A 123 0.74 -9.14 -0.94
N SER A 124 0.07 -10.11 -1.54
CA SER A 124 -1.32 -9.97 -2.00
C SER A 124 -2.30 -10.27 -0.87
N ALA A 125 -3.15 -9.31 -0.54
CA ALA A 125 -4.21 -9.42 0.46
C ALA A 125 -5.26 -8.32 0.27
N THR A 126 -5.00 -7.12 0.80
CA THR A 126 -5.95 -6.01 0.99
C THR A 126 -6.41 -5.32 -0.30
N GLY A 127 -5.64 -5.39 -1.40
CA GLY A 127 -5.92 -4.62 -2.62
C GLY A 127 -5.58 -3.13 -2.52
N SER A 128 -4.88 -2.69 -1.47
CA SER A 128 -4.56 -1.26 -1.25
C SER A 128 -3.80 -0.62 -2.42
N GLU A 129 -3.06 -1.38 -3.20
CA GLU A 129 -2.37 -0.91 -4.40
C GLU A 129 -3.32 -0.47 -5.53
N MET A 130 -4.61 -0.86 -5.45
CA MET A 130 -5.63 -0.65 -6.48
C MET A 130 -6.85 0.13 -5.97
N ASP A 131 -6.85 0.58 -4.73
CA ASP A 131 -7.99 1.26 -4.11
C ASP A 131 -7.65 2.65 -3.56
N THR A 132 -8.66 3.34 -3.05
CA THR A 132 -8.59 4.69 -2.47
C THR A 132 -8.62 4.68 -0.94
N ALA A 133 -8.61 3.49 -0.32
CA ALA A 133 -8.70 3.33 1.13
C ALA A 133 -7.33 3.33 1.79
N ALA A 134 -7.27 3.75 3.04
CA ALA A 134 -6.13 3.55 3.93
C ALA A 134 -6.63 3.39 5.37
N VAL A 135 -6.05 2.45 6.11
CA VAL A 135 -6.41 2.18 7.50
C VAL A 135 -5.20 2.45 8.40
N ILE A 136 -5.36 3.35 9.36
CA ILE A 136 -4.28 3.76 10.29
C ILE A 136 -4.72 3.54 11.72
N SER A 137 -3.80 3.05 12.55
CA SER A 137 -3.99 2.88 13.99
C SER A 137 -3.38 4.04 14.78
N ASN A 138 -4.08 4.47 15.82
CA ASN A 138 -3.56 5.41 16.80
C ASN A 138 -3.49 4.72 18.19
N PRO A 139 -2.29 4.36 18.65
CA PRO A 139 -2.13 3.70 19.95
C PRO A 139 -2.50 4.59 21.15
N GLU A 140 -2.48 5.92 20.99
CA GLU A 140 -2.81 6.83 22.08
C GLU A 140 -4.32 6.83 22.43
N THR A 141 -5.16 6.56 21.43
CA THR A 141 -6.63 6.54 21.56
C THR A 141 -7.22 5.13 21.39
N ASP A 142 -6.38 4.13 21.13
CA ASP A 142 -6.76 2.75 20.79
C ASP A 142 -7.72 2.66 19.58
N ASP A 143 -7.58 3.61 18.66
CA ASP A 143 -8.39 3.67 17.44
C ASP A 143 -7.70 2.99 16.27
N LYS A 144 -8.50 2.35 15.41
CA LYS A 144 -8.10 1.87 14.08
C LYS A 144 -9.16 2.32 13.07
N ILE A 145 -8.83 3.33 12.28
CA ILE A 145 -9.80 4.04 11.43
C ILE A 145 -9.41 3.95 9.97
N GLY A 146 -10.42 3.67 9.13
CA GLY A 146 -10.31 3.71 7.68
C GLY A 146 -10.71 5.07 7.08
N ARG A 147 -9.98 5.50 6.05
CA ARG A 147 -10.28 6.69 5.26
C ARG A 147 -10.31 6.32 3.79
N LEU A 148 -11.36 6.77 3.09
CA LEU A 148 -11.47 6.68 1.63
C LEU A 148 -11.38 8.09 1.04
N ASP A 149 -10.52 8.25 0.04
CA ASP A 149 -10.44 9.49 -0.74
C ASP A 149 -9.79 9.23 -2.11
N PRO A 150 -10.36 9.74 -3.22
CA PRO A 150 -9.80 9.53 -4.57
C PRO A 150 -8.35 9.99 -4.73
N ASN A 151 -7.88 10.97 -3.94
CA ASN A 151 -6.51 11.46 -3.98
C ASN A 151 -5.49 10.44 -3.42
N LEU A 152 -5.95 9.41 -2.70
CA LEU A 152 -5.11 8.34 -2.14
C LEU A 152 -4.83 7.21 -3.13
N LEU A 153 -5.48 7.21 -4.31
CA LEU A 153 -5.27 6.17 -5.32
C LEU A 153 -3.84 6.20 -5.86
N PRO A 154 -3.08 5.08 -5.76
CA PRO A 154 -1.76 4.99 -6.37
C PRO A 154 -1.80 5.27 -7.89
N LYS A 155 -0.80 5.99 -8.40
CA LYS A 155 -0.72 6.35 -9.81
C LYS A 155 -0.18 5.21 -10.66
N VAL A 156 0.73 4.41 -10.09
CA VAL A 156 1.30 3.21 -10.72
C VAL A 156 1.50 2.14 -9.65
N SER A 157 1.13 0.90 -9.97
CA SER A 157 1.34 -0.25 -9.10
C SER A 157 2.06 -1.36 -9.85
N PHE A 158 3.25 -1.75 -9.35
CA PHE A 158 4.02 -2.85 -9.89
C PHE A 158 3.55 -4.16 -9.25
N LEU A 159 2.88 -5.00 -10.05
CA LEU A 159 2.34 -6.30 -9.65
C LEU A 159 3.18 -7.40 -10.30
N ASP A 160 4.26 -7.77 -9.63
CA ASP A 160 5.15 -8.86 -10.07
C ASP A 160 4.98 -10.05 -9.11
N PRO A 161 4.31 -11.14 -9.53
CA PRO A 161 4.08 -12.29 -8.66
C PRO A 161 5.36 -12.90 -8.08
N SER A 162 6.50 -12.77 -8.79
CA SER A 162 7.78 -13.30 -8.31
C SER A 162 8.24 -12.65 -7.00
N LEU A 163 7.77 -11.44 -6.69
CA LEU A 163 8.09 -10.73 -5.44
C LEU A 163 7.37 -11.32 -4.23
N THR A 164 6.35 -12.17 -4.45
CA THR A 164 5.61 -12.83 -3.37
C THR A 164 6.18 -14.22 -3.01
N TYR A 165 7.14 -14.75 -3.76
CA TYR A 165 7.69 -16.09 -3.52
C TYR A 165 8.41 -16.25 -2.17
N SER A 166 8.87 -15.15 -1.57
CA SER A 166 9.50 -15.15 -0.25
C SER A 166 8.52 -15.01 0.91
N VAL A 167 7.22 -14.89 0.64
CA VAL A 167 6.17 -14.79 1.65
C VAL A 167 6.01 -16.15 2.35
N SER A 168 5.94 -16.15 3.68
CA SER A 168 5.76 -17.39 4.42
C SER A 168 4.39 -18.03 4.16
N GLN A 169 4.30 -19.35 4.29
CA GLN A 169 3.03 -20.09 4.17
C GLN A 169 1.92 -19.49 5.05
N TYR A 170 2.27 -19.11 6.30
CA TYR A 170 1.33 -18.47 7.21
C TYR A 170 0.77 -17.15 6.64
N GLN A 171 1.64 -16.29 6.13
CA GLN A 171 1.21 -15.01 5.54
C GLN A 171 0.44 -15.20 4.23
N THR A 172 0.79 -16.22 3.44
CA THR A 172 0.04 -16.60 2.24
C THR A 172 -1.38 -17.07 2.60
N ALA A 173 -1.51 -17.87 3.66
CA ALA A 173 -2.82 -18.27 4.17
C ALA A 173 -3.63 -17.07 4.67
N CYS A 174 -3.02 -16.20 5.49
CA CYS A 174 -3.67 -14.98 5.99
C CYS A 174 -4.15 -14.09 4.83
N GLY A 175 -3.30 -13.83 3.84
CA GLY A 175 -3.66 -13.02 2.67
C GLY A 175 -4.78 -13.65 1.84
N SER A 176 -4.77 -14.97 1.67
CA SER A 176 -5.83 -15.69 0.97
C SER A 176 -7.18 -15.55 1.68
N VAL A 177 -7.21 -15.68 3.02
CA VAL A 177 -8.41 -15.48 3.82
C VAL A 177 -8.88 -14.02 3.78
N ASP A 178 -7.96 -13.07 3.81
CA ASP A 178 -8.25 -11.65 3.71
C ASP A 178 -8.91 -11.30 2.36
N ILE A 179 -8.37 -11.81 1.25
CA ILE A 179 -9.01 -11.69 -0.09
C ILE A 179 -10.44 -12.23 -0.07
N MET A 180 -10.66 -13.42 0.51
CA MET A 180 -12.00 -14.00 0.60
C MET A 180 -12.93 -13.15 1.48
N SER A 181 -12.42 -12.59 2.58
CA SER A 181 -13.18 -11.71 3.47
C SER A 181 -13.68 -10.47 2.75
N HIS A 182 -12.80 -9.79 1.99
CA HIS A 182 -13.16 -8.63 1.19
C HIS A 182 -14.23 -8.95 0.13
N ILE A 183 -14.11 -10.11 -0.54
CA ILE A 183 -15.13 -10.54 -1.52
C ILE A 183 -16.47 -10.82 -0.81
N MET A 184 -16.44 -11.54 0.32
CA MET A 184 -17.65 -11.88 1.07
C MET A 184 -18.33 -10.65 1.66
N GLU A 185 -17.59 -9.64 2.12
CA GLU A 185 -18.15 -8.40 2.62
C GLU A 185 -19.03 -7.70 1.58
N VAL A 186 -18.61 -7.69 0.32
CA VAL A 186 -19.42 -7.15 -0.80
C VAL A 186 -20.52 -8.11 -1.19
N TYR A 187 -20.28 -9.42 -1.18
CA TYR A 187 -21.25 -10.46 -1.58
C TYR A 187 -22.48 -10.49 -0.67
N PHE A 188 -22.30 -10.30 0.64
CA PHE A 188 -23.40 -10.32 1.62
C PHE A 188 -24.19 -9.01 1.69
N ASN A 189 -24.25 -8.25 0.59
CA ASN A 189 -25.09 -7.06 0.52
C ASN A 189 -26.59 -7.43 0.46
N MET A 190 -27.46 -6.44 0.77
CA MET A 190 -28.90 -6.62 0.81
C MET A 190 -29.61 -6.37 -0.54
N ASN A 191 -28.86 -6.03 -1.58
CA ASN A 191 -29.41 -5.81 -2.91
C ASN A 191 -29.79 -7.13 -3.57
N LYS A 192 -30.85 -7.11 -4.38
CA LYS A 192 -31.32 -8.28 -5.12
C LYS A 192 -31.00 -8.12 -6.61
N ASP A 193 -30.99 -9.25 -7.31
CA ASP A 193 -30.83 -9.30 -8.76
C ASP A 193 -29.47 -8.80 -9.29
N LEU A 194 -28.40 -9.05 -8.53
CA LEU A 194 -27.02 -8.75 -8.92
C LEU A 194 -26.32 -9.94 -9.61
N PHE A 195 -27.04 -10.70 -10.43
CA PHE A 195 -26.60 -11.98 -11.01
C PHE A 195 -25.18 -11.96 -11.57
N MET A 196 -24.81 -10.92 -12.36
CA MET A 196 -23.48 -10.84 -12.97
C MET A 196 -22.39 -10.58 -11.90
N LEU A 197 -22.66 -9.69 -10.96
CA LEU A 197 -21.75 -9.35 -9.88
C LEU A 197 -21.55 -10.55 -8.94
N ASP A 198 -22.62 -11.23 -8.57
CA ASP A 198 -22.58 -12.42 -7.72
C ASP A 198 -21.78 -13.54 -8.40
N ALA A 199 -22.04 -13.83 -9.69
CA ALA A 199 -21.29 -14.82 -10.45
C ALA A 199 -19.79 -14.49 -10.54
N PHE A 200 -19.45 -13.21 -10.67
CA PHE A 200 -18.08 -12.76 -10.69
C PHE A 200 -17.38 -12.95 -9.32
N MET A 201 -18.03 -12.55 -8.23
CA MET A 201 -17.51 -12.73 -6.86
C MET A 201 -17.36 -14.21 -6.50
N GLU A 202 -18.33 -15.06 -6.85
CA GLU A 202 -18.23 -16.51 -6.67
C GLU A 202 -17.09 -17.12 -7.50
N GLY A 203 -16.85 -16.62 -8.71
CA GLY A 203 -15.71 -17.03 -9.53
C GLY A 203 -14.38 -16.71 -8.87
N MET A 204 -14.25 -15.52 -8.27
CA MET A 204 -13.07 -15.12 -7.50
C MET A 204 -12.88 -16.00 -6.26
N LEU A 205 -13.94 -16.25 -5.48
CA LEU A 205 -13.87 -17.13 -4.31
C LEU A 205 -13.42 -18.55 -4.69
N ARG A 206 -14.02 -19.13 -5.74
CA ARG A 206 -13.61 -20.45 -6.28
C ARG A 206 -12.13 -20.46 -6.69
N THR A 207 -11.63 -19.36 -7.26
CA THR A 207 -10.22 -19.22 -7.65
C THR A 207 -9.31 -19.25 -6.43
N VAL A 208 -9.62 -18.47 -5.39
CA VAL A 208 -8.83 -18.46 -4.14
C VAL A 208 -8.85 -19.85 -3.49
N VAL A 209 -10.01 -20.47 -3.33
CA VAL A 209 -10.14 -21.83 -2.75
C VAL A 209 -9.30 -22.86 -3.52
N LYS A 210 -9.23 -22.75 -4.85
CA LYS A 210 -8.47 -23.68 -5.69
C LYS A 210 -6.95 -23.46 -5.58
N PHE A 211 -6.49 -22.21 -5.57
CA PHE A 211 -5.06 -21.93 -5.74
C PHE A 211 -4.33 -21.56 -4.44
N ALA A 212 -5.03 -21.16 -3.37
CA ALA A 212 -4.37 -20.88 -2.10
C ALA A 212 -3.60 -22.09 -1.53
N PRO A 213 -4.15 -23.35 -1.54
CA PRO A 213 -3.38 -24.51 -1.11
C PRO A 213 -2.11 -24.71 -1.94
N VAL A 214 -2.18 -24.53 -3.26
CA VAL A 214 -1.03 -24.67 -4.17
C VAL A 214 0.04 -23.61 -3.85
N ALA A 215 -0.37 -22.37 -3.60
CA ALA A 215 0.56 -21.29 -3.24
C ALA A 215 1.22 -21.50 -1.87
N MET A 216 0.63 -22.32 -0.99
CA MET A 216 1.22 -22.67 0.32
C MET A 216 2.18 -23.85 0.26
N GLU A 217 2.16 -24.63 -0.82
CA GLU A 217 3.05 -25.81 -1.00
C GLU A 217 4.41 -25.42 -1.63
N THR A 218 4.54 -24.22 -2.17
CA THR A 218 5.75 -23.71 -2.81
C THR A 218 6.54 -22.82 -1.87
#